data_ef944b7f89a2b2471b4f6d49b69f3973
#
_entry.id   ef944b7f89a2b2471b4f6d49b69f3973
#
_cell.length_a   1.000
_cell.length_b   1.000
_cell.length_c   1.000
_cell.angle_alpha   90.00
_cell.angle_beta   90.00
_cell.angle_gamma   90.00
#
_symmetry.space_group_name_H-M   'P 1'
#
loop_
_entity.id
_entity.type
_entity.pdbx_description
1 polymer ?
#
loop_
_entity_poly.entity_id
_entity_poly.type
_entity_poly.pdbx_seq_one_letter_code
_entity_poly.pdbx_strand_id
1 'polypeptide(L)'
;MRHHIRGFLGIVFALLLIFITFVTSFEAVTYWTPNFYREEFEQYHVLDDMEYWMGDEMTMDDLCDVMHQTMVYLRGDRENLIVETNINGETTEFYNQNEKSHMADVRDLFVICIVVRALAILTCLAIAGFLIVVAGLSGALHYLSRGFIRACLLILGLVGIIGILAAINFTKVFTVFHEIFFSQGNWMFDPRESRMINMLPEGFFSDCALRIAITFVRAMLVLLAVAIFERIQPLLAAGGLWKHVRKS
;
A
#
# COMPACT_ATOMS: atom_id res chain seq x y z
N MET A 1 10.16 33.57 -12.65
CA MET A 1 10.32 32.26 -13.30
C MET A 1 11.03 31.21 -12.42
N ARG A 2 12.26 31.48 -11.90
CA ARG A 2 13.00 30.48 -11.08
C ARG A 2 12.29 30.01 -9.81
N HIS A 3 11.55 30.88 -9.09
CA HIS A 3 10.79 30.49 -7.89
C HIS A 3 9.59 29.57 -8.17
N HIS A 4 8.90 29.76 -9.30
CA HIS A 4 7.76 28.91 -9.70
C HIS A 4 8.23 27.49 -10.03
N ILE A 5 9.35 27.33 -10.74
CA ILE A 5 9.93 26.02 -11.06
C ILE A 5 10.32 25.25 -9.78
N ARG A 6 10.99 25.91 -8.83
CA ARG A 6 11.38 25.28 -7.55
C ARG A 6 10.18 24.88 -6.73
N GLY A 7 9.12 25.72 -6.70
CA GLY A 7 7.86 25.40 -6.04
C GLY A 7 7.15 24.22 -6.69
N PHE A 8 7.13 24.15 -8.01
CA PHE A 8 6.58 23.02 -8.77
C PHE A 8 7.33 21.71 -8.46
N LEU A 9 8.67 21.73 -8.48
CA LEU A 9 9.49 20.58 -8.13
C LEU A 9 9.23 20.09 -6.69
N GLY A 10 8.97 21.01 -5.74
CA GLY A 10 8.57 20.64 -4.38
C GLY A 10 7.23 19.90 -4.32
N ILE A 11 6.26 20.25 -5.19
CA ILE A 11 4.98 19.54 -5.27
C ILE A 11 5.17 18.17 -5.93
N VAL A 12 5.94 18.08 -7.02
CA VAL A 12 6.25 16.80 -7.68
C VAL A 12 6.94 15.84 -6.71
N PHE A 13 7.98 16.32 -6.00
CA PHE A 13 8.63 15.55 -4.95
C PHE A 13 7.64 15.03 -3.91
N ALA A 14 6.73 15.89 -3.45
CA ALA A 14 5.73 15.52 -2.45
C ALA A 14 4.79 14.41 -2.93
N LEU A 15 4.27 14.51 -4.16
CA LEU A 15 3.40 13.48 -4.73
C LEU A 15 4.12 12.14 -4.88
N LEU A 16 5.37 12.17 -5.35
CA LEU A 16 6.20 10.96 -5.44
C LEU A 16 6.48 10.36 -4.06
N LEU A 17 6.83 11.18 -3.05
CA LEU A 17 7.06 10.71 -1.70
C LEU A 17 5.79 10.10 -1.07
N ILE A 18 4.63 10.68 -1.32
CA ILE A 18 3.33 10.14 -0.88
C ILE A 18 3.08 8.78 -1.52
N PHE A 19 3.32 8.64 -2.82
CA PHE A 19 3.19 7.36 -3.53
C PHE A 19 4.17 6.31 -2.98
N ILE A 20 5.43 6.66 -2.75
CA ILE A 20 6.43 5.79 -2.12
C ILE A 20 5.93 5.33 -0.75
N THR A 21 5.41 6.26 0.07
CA THR A 21 4.88 5.96 1.40
C THR A 21 3.68 5.01 1.32
N PHE A 22 2.77 5.20 0.36
CA PHE A 22 1.62 4.33 0.16
C PHE A 22 2.03 2.89 -0.20
N VAL A 23 2.87 2.71 -1.22
CA VAL A 23 3.34 1.37 -1.63
C VAL A 23 4.15 0.70 -0.52
N THR A 24 4.96 1.47 0.22
CA THR A 24 5.70 0.94 1.37
C THR A 24 4.78 0.53 2.52
N SER A 25 3.70 1.27 2.76
CA SER A 25 2.69 0.91 3.77
C SER A 25 1.92 -0.35 3.40
N PHE A 26 1.62 -0.52 2.11
CA PHE A 26 1.05 -1.75 1.58
C PHE A 26 1.98 -2.94 1.85
N GLU A 27 3.26 -2.86 1.46
CA GLU A 27 4.22 -3.94 1.72
C GLU A 27 4.42 -4.21 3.22
N ALA A 28 4.40 -3.18 4.06
CA ALA A 28 4.55 -3.34 5.50
C ALA A 28 3.43 -4.22 6.09
N VAL A 29 2.21 -4.06 5.64
CA VAL A 29 1.08 -4.87 6.08
C VAL A 29 1.14 -6.28 5.49
N THR A 30 1.34 -6.40 4.18
CA THR A 30 1.17 -7.67 3.46
C THR A 30 2.40 -8.57 3.46
N TYR A 31 3.62 -8.02 3.62
CA TYR A 31 4.87 -8.81 3.59
C TYR A 31 5.66 -8.79 4.90
N TRP A 32 5.51 -7.75 5.75
CA TRP A 32 6.36 -7.59 6.92
C TRP A 32 5.63 -7.81 8.24
N THR A 33 4.28 -7.90 8.23
CA THR A 33 3.51 -8.20 9.44
C THR A 33 3.52 -9.71 9.69
N PRO A 34 4.15 -10.19 10.78
CA PRO A 34 4.15 -11.62 11.10
C PRO A 34 2.73 -12.14 11.33
N ASN A 35 2.48 -13.37 10.89
CA ASN A 35 1.21 -14.08 11.08
C ASN A 35 -0.05 -13.37 10.53
N PHE A 36 0.11 -12.27 9.76
CA PHE A 36 -1.02 -11.49 9.23
C PHE A 36 -2.08 -12.39 8.55
N TYR A 37 -1.66 -13.23 7.62
CA TYR A 37 -2.58 -14.09 6.87
C TYR A 37 -3.24 -15.15 7.74
N ARG A 38 -2.49 -15.77 8.65
CA ARG A 38 -3.04 -16.75 9.60
C ARG A 38 -4.12 -16.13 10.48
N GLU A 39 -3.85 -14.98 11.07
CA GLU A 39 -4.82 -14.26 11.91
C GLU A 39 -6.09 -13.91 11.13
N GLU A 40 -5.97 -13.46 9.89
CA GLU A 40 -7.10 -13.15 9.03
C GLU A 40 -7.89 -14.43 8.63
N PHE A 41 -7.19 -15.51 8.29
CA PHE A 41 -7.83 -16.79 7.93
C PHE A 41 -8.58 -17.39 9.12
N GLU A 42 -8.03 -17.32 10.32
CA GLU A 42 -8.71 -17.74 11.55
C GLU A 42 -9.93 -16.85 11.85
N GLN A 43 -9.78 -15.52 11.72
CA GLN A 43 -10.86 -14.55 11.97
C GLN A 43 -12.07 -14.77 11.05
N TYR A 44 -11.82 -15.08 9.78
CA TYR A 44 -12.86 -15.26 8.77
C TYR A 44 -13.26 -16.71 8.55
N HIS A 45 -12.82 -17.65 9.39
CA HIS A 45 -13.16 -19.07 9.31
C HIS A 45 -12.95 -19.67 7.92
N VAL A 46 -11.85 -19.30 7.26
CA VAL A 46 -11.60 -19.62 5.84
C VAL A 46 -11.62 -21.13 5.57
N LEU A 47 -11.08 -21.95 6.49
CA LEU A 47 -11.10 -23.40 6.34
C LEU A 47 -12.52 -23.97 6.38
N ASP A 48 -13.39 -23.44 7.26
CA ASP A 48 -14.79 -23.85 7.36
C ASP A 48 -15.55 -23.50 6.07
N ASP A 49 -15.27 -22.34 5.46
CA ASP A 49 -15.86 -21.91 4.19
C ASP A 49 -15.39 -22.80 3.02
N MET A 50 -14.09 -23.16 2.98
CA MET A 50 -13.56 -24.07 1.95
C MET A 50 -14.18 -25.46 2.04
N GLU A 51 -14.32 -26.01 3.24
CA GLU A 51 -15.00 -27.28 3.47
C GLU A 51 -16.49 -27.17 3.09
N TYR A 52 -17.19 -26.12 3.51
CA TYR A 52 -18.61 -25.93 3.25
C TYR A 52 -18.95 -25.79 1.75
N TRP A 53 -18.18 -24.97 1.01
CA TRP A 53 -18.49 -24.67 -0.39
C TRP A 53 -17.95 -25.69 -1.37
N MET A 54 -16.80 -26.32 -1.08
CA MET A 54 -16.06 -27.17 -2.01
C MET A 54 -15.79 -28.58 -1.49
N GLY A 55 -16.01 -28.83 -0.19
CA GLY A 55 -15.63 -30.08 0.44
C GLY A 55 -14.13 -30.26 0.58
N ASP A 56 -13.37 -29.16 0.58
CA ASP A 56 -11.91 -29.16 0.64
C ASP A 56 -11.44 -29.12 2.10
N GLU A 57 -10.87 -30.21 2.59
CA GLU A 57 -10.22 -30.29 3.89
C GLU A 57 -8.73 -29.97 3.73
N MET A 58 -8.28 -28.92 4.42
CA MET A 58 -6.89 -28.45 4.44
C MET A 58 -6.43 -28.13 5.86
N THR A 59 -5.11 -28.08 6.07
CA THR A 59 -4.57 -27.52 7.31
C THR A 59 -4.32 -26.01 7.17
N MET A 60 -4.33 -25.30 8.30
CA MET A 60 -3.98 -23.88 8.33
C MET A 60 -2.54 -23.61 7.84
N ASP A 61 -1.64 -24.55 8.05
CA ASP A 61 -0.25 -24.45 7.57
C ASP A 61 -0.19 -24.57 6.05
N ASP A 62 -0.93 -25.51 5.45
CA ASP A 62 -1.03 -25.64 3.98
C ASP A 62 -1.62 -24.38 3.36
N LEU A 63 -2.69 -23.82 3.95
CA LEU A 63 -3.32 -22.59 3.48
C LEU A 63 -2.37 -21.37 3.56
N CYS A 64 -1.63 -21.24 4.66
CA CYS A 64 -0.62 -20.20 4.83
C CYS A 64 0.53 -20.34 3.82
N ASP A 65 0.94 -21.58 3.48
CA ASP A 65 1.96 -21.84 2.47
C ASP A 65 1.46 -21.45 1.07
N VAL A 66 0.21 -21.81 0.72
CA VAL A 66 -0.44 -21.34 -0.51
C VAL A 66 -0.38 -19.81 -0.62
N MET A 67 -0.76 -19.10 0.45
CA MET A 67 -0.73 -17.65 0.47
C MET A 67 0.68 -17.09 0.36
N HIS A 68 1.65 -17.69 1.05
CA HIS A 68 3.05 -17.30 0.93
C HIS A 68 3.55 -17.42 -0.52
N GLN A 69 3.32 -18.56 -1.19
CA GLN A 69 3.68 -18.77 -2.59
C GLN A 69 2.99 -17.78 -3.52
N THR A 70 1.73 -17.43 -3.24
CA THR A 70 0.96 -16.42 -3.96
C THR A 70 1.61 -15.03 -3.83
N MET A 71 2.00 -14.63 -2.63
CA MET A 71 2.66 -13.35 -2.41
C MET A 71 4.04 -13.27 -3.08
N VAL A 72 4.79 -14.36 -3.13
CA VAL A 72 6.05 -14.46 -3.90
C VAL A 72 5.80 -14.26 -5.40
N TYR A 73 4.72 -14.86 -5.93
CA TYR A 73 4.30 -14.68 -7.33
C TYR A 73 3.89 -13.23 -7.62
N LEU A 74 3.07 -12.62 -6.78
CA LEU A 74 2.60 -11.24 -6.95
C LEU A 74 3.74 -10.23 -6.91
N ARG A 75 4.77 -10.49 -6.12
CA ARG A 75 5.97 -9.65 -6.05
C ARG A 75 6.84 -9.72 -7.31
N GLY A 76 6.62 -10.73 -8.15
CA GLY A 76 7.40 -10.99 -9.36
C GLY A 76 8.60 -11.90 -9.17
N ASP A 77 8.78 -12.45 -7.95
CA ASP A 77 9.90 -13.35 -7.61
C ASP A 77 9.66 -14.81 -8.07
N ARG A 78 8.49 -15.09 -8.65
CA ARG A 78 8.09 -16.36 -9.24
C ARG A 78 7.40 -16.15 -10.59
N GLU A 79 7.69 -16.99 -11.59
CA GLU A 79 7.18 -16.80 -12.96
C GLU A 79 5.73 -17.24 -13.13
N ASN A 80 5.29 -18.27 -12.43
CA ASN A 80 3.96 -18.86 -12.57
C ASN A 80 3.27 -19.06 -11.21
N LEU A 81 1.94 -19.19 -11.25
CA LEU A 81 1.09 -19.47 -10.08
C LEU A 81 0.63 -20.95 -10.11
N ILE A 82 1.59 -21.88 -10.21
CA ILE A 82 1.33 -23.31 -10.04
C ILE A 82 1.64 -23.64 -8.59
N VAL A 83 0.63 -23.73 -7.75
CA VAL A 83 0.75 -23.99 -6.31
C VAL A 83 0.10 -25.31 -6.00
N GLU A 84 0.92 -26.31 -5.69
CA GLU A 84 0.48 -27.62 -5.24
C GLU A 84 0.42 -27.64 -3.71
N THR A 85 -0.65 -28.20 -3.17
CA THR A 85 -0.89 -28.28 -1.73
C THR A 85 -1.68 -29.55 -1.40
N ASN A 86 -1.76 -29.93 -0.12
CA ASN A 86 -2.54 -31.09 0.31
C ASN A 86 -4.01 -30.68 0.51
N ILE A 87 -4.91 -31.29 -0.26
CA ILE A 87 -6.36 -31.15 -0.14
C ILE A 87 -6.97 -32.54 -0.06
N ASN A 88 -7.75 -32.82 0.98
CA ASN A 88 -8.37 -34.14 1.22
C ASN A 88 -7.36 -35.32 1.26
N GLY A 89 -6.11 -35.03 1.69
CA GLY A 89 -5.03 -36.01 1.73
C GLY A 89 -4.33 -36.26 0.40
N GLU A 90 -4.67 -35.54 -0.66
CA GLU A 90 -4.06 -35.66 -1.98
C GLU A 90 -3.35 -34.36 -2.38
N THR A 91 -2.21 -34.48 -3.08
CA THR A 91 -1.53 -33.30 -3.65
C THR A 91 -2.31 -32.78 -4.85
N THR A 92 -2.85 -31.58 -4.74
CA THR A 92 -3.73 -30.96 -5.73
C THR A 92 -3.26 -29.54 -6.05
N GLU A 93 -3.39 -29.12 -7.31
CA GLU A 93 -3.15 -27.73 -7.67
C GLU A 93 -4.26 -26.83 -7.10
N PHE A 94 -3.88 -25.80 -6.35
CA PHE A 94 -4.82 -24.93 -5.63
C PHE A 94 -5.65 -24.06 -6.58
N TYR A 95 -5.00 -23.39 -7.53
CA TYR A 95 -5.64 -22.44 -8.41
C TYR A 95 -6.15 -23.05 -9.71
N ASN A 96 -7.40 -22.74 -10.09
CA ASN A 96 -7.91 -23.05 -11.40
C ASN A 96 -7.43 -22.04 -12.46
N GLN A 97 -7.71 -22.29 -13.74
CA GLN A 97 -7.21 -21.46 -14.84
C GLN A 97 -7.76 -20.03 -14.85
N ASN A 98 -9.02 -19.82 -14.40
CA ASN A 98 -9.64 -18.49 -14.34
C ASN A 98 -9.00 -17.65 -13.23
N GLU A 99 -8.78 -18.28 -12.05
CA GLU A 99 -8.10 -17.64 -10.93
C GLU A 99 -6.66 -17.24 -11.31
N LYS A 100 -5.91 -18.12 -11.98
CA LYS A 100 -4.56 -17.79 -12.47
C LYS A 100 -4.55 -16.62 -13.45
N SER A 101 -5.56 -16.55 -14.35
CA SER A 101 -5.70 -15.44 -15.28
C SER A 101 -5.91 -14.10 -14.54
N HIS A 102 -6.82 -14.09 -13.56
CA HIS A 102 -7.04 -12.91 -12.73
C HIS A 102 -5.80 -12.54 -11.92
N MET A 103 -5.15 -13.51 -11.29
CA MET A 103 -3.95 -13.27 -10.50
C MET A 103 -2.75 -12.82 -11.34
N ALA A 104 -2.72 -13.12 -12.65
CA ALA A 104 -1.73 -12.55 -13.57
C ALA A 104 -1.93 -11.03 -13.74
N ASP A 105 -3.18 -10.58 -13.89
CA ASP A 105 -3.49 -9.14 -13.97
C ASP A 105 -3.17 -8.42 -12.65
N VAL A 106 -3.48 -9.07 -11.51
CA VAL A 106 -3.12 -8.56 -10.17
C VAL A 106 -1.60 -8.44 -10.02
N ARG A 107 -0.84 -9.46 -10.45
CA ARG A 107 0.63 -9.45 -10.45
C ARG A 107 1.19 -8.28 -11.24
N ASP A 108 0.68 -8.05 -12.44
CA ASP A 108 1.15 -6.94 -13.27
C ASP A 108 0.96 -5.59 -12.57
N LEU A 109 -0.17 -5.39 -11.88
CA LEU A 109 -0.41 -4.19 -11.07
C LEU A 109 0.61 -4.05 -9.93
N PHE A 110 0.92 -5.15 -9.21
CA PHE A 110 1.91 -5.15 -8.14
C PHE A 110 3.31 -4.81 -8.66
N VAL A 111 3.75 -5.47 -9.72
CA VAL A 111 5.07 -5.25 -10.34
C VAL A 111 5.20 -3.82 -10.85
N ILE A 112 4.18 -3.28 -11.52
CA ILE A 112 4.16 -1.88 -11.95
C ILE A 112 4.32 -0.94 -10.75
N CYS A 113 3.60 -1.15 -9.65
CA CYS A 113 3.73 -0.34 -8.44
C CYS A 113 5.15 -0.38 -7.86
N ILE A 114 5.79 -1.56 -7.82
CA ILE A 114 7.17 -1.73 -7.33
C ILE A 114 8.16 -0.97 -8.23
N VAL A 115 8.05 -1.11 -9.55
CA VAL A 115 8.92 -0.43 -10.52
C VAL A 115 8.73 1.08 -10.46
N VAL A 116 7.48 1.56 -10.46
CA VAL A 116 7.17 3.00 -10.35
C VAL A 116 7.69 3.58 -9.04
N ARG A 117 7.60 2.84 -7.92
CA ARG A 117 8.20 3.26 -6.64
C ARG A 117 9.72 3.42 -6.74
N ALA A 118 10.42 2.47 -7.36
CA ALA A 118 11.87 2.57 -7.56
C ALA A 118 12.25 3.82 -8.37
N LEU A 119 11.54 4.08 -9.47
CA LEU A 119 11.72 5.29 -10.28
C LEU A 119 11.36 6.57 -9.49
N ALA A 120 10.32 6.54 -8.69
CA ALA A 120 9.93 7.65 -7.83
C ALA A 120 11.01 7.99 -6.79
N ILE A 121 11.64 6.98 -6.18
CA ILE A 121 12.77 7.17 -5.25
C ILE A 121 13.94 7.88 -5.96
N LEU A 122 14.36 7.38 -7.12
CA LEU A 122 15.43 7.99 -7.91
C LEU A 122 15.11 9.43 -8.30
N THR A 123 13.87 9.69 -8.71
CA THR A 123 13.41 11.04 -9.07
C THR A 123 13.38 11.96 -7.85
N CYS A 124 12.94 11.49 -6.69
CA CYS A 124 12.98 12.26 -5.45
C CYS A 124 14.43 12.64 -5.07
N LEU A 125 15.38 11.71 -5.17
CA LEU A 125 16.79 11.99 -4.92
C LEU A 125 17.36 13.02 -5.89
N ALA A 126 17.02 12.92 -7.19
CA ALA A 126 17.43 13.88 -8.21
C ALA A 126 16.86 15.29 -7.95
N ILE A 127 15.56 15.39 -7.63
CA ILE A 127 14.91 16.69 -7.30
C ILE A 127 15.55 17.30 -6.05
N ALA A 128 15.76 16.53 -4.99
CA ALA A 128 16.37 17.00 -3.75
C ALA A 128 17.81 17.50 -4.01
N GLY A 129 18.63 16.70 -4.71
CA GLY A 129 19.99 17.07 -5.08
C GLY A 129 20.03 18.35 -5.94
N PHE A 130 19.18 18.47 -6.95
CA PHE A 130 19.07 19.66 -7.78
C PHE A 130 18.69 20.89 -6.93
N LEU A 131 17.70 20.78 -6.05
CA LEU A 131 17.29 21.90 -5.20
C LEU A 131 18.38 22.31 -4.21
N ILE A 132 19.17 21.36 -3.68
CA ILE A 132 20.31 21.66 -2.82
C ILE A 132 21.37 22.46 -3.58
N VAL A 133 21.69 22.07 -4.82
CA VAL A 133 22.69 22.77 -5.66
C VAL A 133 22.24 24.19 -5.99
N VAL A 134 20.96 24.38 -6.34
CA VAL A 134 20.48 25.69 -6.84
C VAL A 134 19.93 26.63 -5.77
N ALA A 135 19.63 26.14 -4.57
CA ALA A 135 19.01 26.93 -3.50
C ALA A 135 19.71 26.76 -2.13
N GLY A 136 20.72 25.90 -2.04
CA GLY A 136 21.34 25.49 -0.79
C GLY A 136 20.40 24.56 0.02
N LEU A 137 20.94 23.95 1.07
CA LEU A 137 20.18 22.99 1.90
C LEU A 137 18.91 23.62 2.50
N SER A 138 19.02 24.80 3.12
CA SER A 138 17.87 25.48 3.73
C SER A 138 16.80 25.86 2.70
N GLY A 139 17.22 26.32 1.50
CA GLY A 139 16.29 26.62 0.41
C GLY A 139 15.60 25.36 -0.14
N ALA A 140 16.32 24.26 -0.29
CA ALA A 140 15.75 22.98 -0.70
C ALA A 140 14.69 22.50 0.29
N LEU A 141 15.04 22.45 1.59
CA LEU A 141 14.09 22.05 2.66
C LEU A 141 12.84 22.94 2.67
N HIS A 142 12.99 24.24 2.42
CA HIS A 142 11.86 25.16 2.32
C HIS A 142 10.89 24.79 1.19
N TYR A 143 11.38 24.47 -0.02
CA TYR A 143 10.51 24.11 -1.16
C TYR A 143 9.91 22.73 -0.97
N LEU A 144 10.67 21.76 -0.48
CA LEU A 144 10.22 20.39 -0.26
C LEU A 144 9.14 20.32 0.84
N SER A 145 9.39 20.94 2.00
CA SER A 145 8.41 20.96 3.10
C SER A 145 7.11 21.67 2.73
N ARG A 146 7.22 22.82 2.02
CA ARG A 146 6.02 23.56 1.57
C ARG A 146 5.20 22.77 0.56
N GLY A 147 5.86 22.10 -0.39
CA GLY A 147 5.21 21.21 -1.36
C GLY A 147 4.51 20.06 -0.64
N PHE A 148 5.23 19.43 0.29
CA PHE A 148 4.73 18.28 1.04
C PHE A 148 3.51 18.62 1.89
N ILE A 149 3.54 19.70 2.67
CA ILE A 149 2.39 20.10 3.50
C ILE A 149 1.13 20.26 2.66
N ARG A 150 1.23 20.92 1.49
CA ARG A 150 0.08 21.14 0.61
C ARG A 150 -0.47 19.85 0.02
N ALA A 151 0.41 19.02 -0.54
CA ALA A 151 0.02 17.74 -1.12
C ALA A 151 -0.52 16.78 -0.05
N CYS A 152 0.11 16.73 1.12
CA CYS A 152 -0.29 15.88 2.24
C CYS A 152 -1.71 16.19 2.73
N LEU A 153 -2.05 17.47 2.93
CA LEU A 153 -3.39 17.85 3.38
C LEU A 153 -4.46 17.48 2.36
N LEU A 154 -4.18 17.68 1.06
CA LEU A 154 -5.10 17.27 -0.01
C LEU A 154 -5.30 15.75 -0.04
N ILE A 155 -4.21 14.98 0.01
CA ILE A 155 -4.27 13.52 -0.05
C ILE A 155 -4.91 12.93 1.21
N LEU A 156 -4.60 13.45 2.41
CA LEU A 156 -5.26 13.00 3.63
C LEU A 156 -6.77 13.28 3.61
N GLY A 157 -7.18 14.41 3.03
CA GLY A 157 -8.59 14.69 2.81
C GLY A 157 -9.25 13.67 1.86
N LEU A 158 -8.59 13.35 0.75
CA LEU A 158 -9.08 12.35 -0.21
C LEU A 158 -9.15 10.94 0.42
N VAL A 159 -8.12 10.52 1.14
CA VAL A 159 -8.09 9.23 1.86
C VAL A 159 -9.21 9.18 2.90
N GLY A 160 -9.46 10.29 3.60
CA GLY A 160 -10.59 10.39 4.54
C GLY A 160 -11.94 10.21 3.86
N ILE A 161 -12.15 10.82 2.69
CA ILE A 161 -13.39 10.64 1.91
C ILE A 161 -13.56 9.19 1.46
N ILE A 162 -12.51 8.59 0.88
CA ILE A 162 -12.54 7.17 0.44
C ILE A 162 -12.79 6.26 1.64
N GLY A 163 -12.14 6.52 2.78
CA GLY A 163 -12.34 5.75 4.01
C GLY A 163 -13.77 5.82 4.54
N ILE A 164 -14.42 7.00 4.48
CA ILE A 164 -15.83 7.15 4.85
C ILE A 164 -16.74 6.36 3.88
N LEU A 165 -16.49 6.45 2.58
CA LEU A 165 -17.25 5.69 1.57
C LEU A 165 -17.09 4.17 1.78
N ALA A 166 -15.88 3.71 2.07
CA ALA A 166 -15.62 2.30 2.37
C ALA A 166 -16.29 1.85 3.68
N ALA A 167 -16.30 2.68 4.71
CA ALA A 167 -16.99 2.39 5.96
C ALA A 167 -18.51 2.31 5.81
N ILE A 168 -19.10 3.06 4.85
CA ILE A 168 -20.55 3.01 4.55
C ILE A 168 -20.89 1.76 3.73
N ASN A 169 -20.09 1.43 2.71
CA ASN A 169 -20.34 0.29 1.83
C ASN A 169 -19.03 -0.15 1.15
N PHE A 170 -18.33 -1.09 1.81
CA PHE A 170 -17.06 -1.62 1.31
C PHE A 170 -17.25 -2.39 0.00
N THR A 171 -18.29 -3.22 -0.11
CA THR A 171 -18.60 -3.99 -1.32
C THR A 171 -18.65 -3.11 -2.57
N LYS A 172 -19.31 -1.94 -2.45
CA LYS A 172 -19.38 -1.00 -3.57
C LYS A 172 -18.03 -0.41 -3.94
N VAL A 173 -17.21 -0.04 -2.95
CA VAL A 173 -15.86 0.50 -3.19
C VAL A 173 -14.97 -0.58 -3.79
N PHE A 174 -15.04 -1.80 -3.30
CA PHE A 174 -14.33 -2.98 -3.79
C PHE A 174 -14.71 -3.30 -5.25
N THR A 175 -16.02 -3.28 -5.56
CA THR A 175 -16.52 -3.47 -6.94
C THR A 175 -15.99 -2.39 -7.88
N VAL A 176 -16.10 -1.12 -7.52
CA VAL A 176 -15.59 0.00 -8.34
C VAL A 176 -14.08 -0.11 -8.56
N PHE A 177 -13.32 -0.52 -7.53
CA PHE A 177 -11.90 -0.79 -7.67
C PHE A 177 -11.63 -1.86 -8.74
N HIS A 178 -12.34 -3.00 -8.69
CA HIS A 178 -12.17 -4.07 -9.67
C HIS A 178 -12.59 -3.65 -11.08
N GLU A 179 -13.67 -2.90 -11.24
CA GLU A 179 -14.11 -2.37 -12.54
C GLU A 179 -13.07 -1.43 -13.18
N ILE A 180 -12.34 -0.64 -12.37
CA ILE A 180 -11.30 0.26 -12.85
C ILE A 180 -10.05 -0.50 -13.28
N PHE A 181 -9.60 -1.47 -12.49
CA PHE A 181 -8.31 -2.13 -12.71
C PHE A 181 -8.40 -3.43 -13.51
N PHE A 182 -9.57 -4.10 -13.52
CA PHE A 182 -9.79 -5.41 -14.16
C PHE A 182 -10.99 -5.36 -15.12
N SER A 183 -10.85 -4.55 -16.17
CA SER A 183 -11.93 -4.26 -17.14
C SER A 183 -12.39 -5.47 -17.94
N GLN A 184 -11.62 -6.57 -17.98
CA GLN A 184 -11.98 -7.83 -18.63
C GLN A 184 -13.04 -8.64 -17.87
N GLY A 185 -13.38 -8.27 -16.62
CA GLY A 185 -14.46 -8.89 -15.85
C GLY A 185 -14.15 -10.28 -15.28
N ASN A 186 -12.88 -10.72 -15.28
CA ASN A 186 -12.42 -12.03 -14.80
C ASN A 186 -12.19 -12.08 -13.27
N TRP A 187 -12.88 -11.26 -12.49
CA TRP A 187 -12.71 -11.13 -11.04
C TRP A 187 -13.94 -11.54 -10.22
N MET A 188 -15.07 -11.85 -10.88
CA MET A 188 -16.27 -12.36 -10.22
C MET A 188 -16.25 -13.89 -10.23
N PHE A 189 -16.07 -14.51 -9.06
CA PHE A 189 -15.98 -15.94 -8.91
C PHE A 189 -17.16 -16.49 -8.10
N ASP A 190 -17.54 -17.76 -8.37
CA ASP A 190 -18.51 -18.51 -7.56
C ASP A 190 -17.75 -19.25 -6.44
N PRO A 191 -18.15 -19.14 -5.17
CA PRO A 191 -17.52 -19.86 -4.07
C PRO A 191 -17.50 -21.40 -4.24
N ARG A 192 -18.42 -21.94 -5.02
CA ARG A 192 -18.50 -23.38 -5.31
C ARG A 192 -17.46 -23.87 -6.32
N GLU A 193 -16.78 -22.95 -7.02
CA GLU A 193 -15.84 -23.26 -8.09
C GLU A 193 -14.46 -22.60 -7.88
N SER A 194 -14.32 -21.76 -6.85
CA SER A 194 -13.11 -20.95 -6.64
C SER A 194 -12.60 -21.07 -5.21
N ARG A 195 -11.44 -21.71 -5.05
CA ARG A 195 -10.70 -21.74 -3.79
C ARG A 195 -10.17 -20.36 -3.40
N MET A 196 -9.78 -19.59 -4.41
CA MET A 196 -9.23 -18.25 -4.19
C MET A 196 -10.22 -17.34 -3.47
N ILE A 197 -11.50 -17.30 -3.89
CA ILE A 197 -12.48 -16.40 -3.26
C ILE A 197 -12.87 -16.89 -1.85
N ASN A 198 -12.82 -18.19 -1.60
CA ASN A 198 -13.01 -18.75 -0.26
C ASN A 198 -11.81 -18.43 0.64
N MET A 199 -10.57 -18.48 0.12
CA MET A 199 -9.36 -18.10 0.85
C MET A 199 -9.30 -16.60 1.14
N LEU A 200 -9.79 -15.76 0.24
CA LEU A 200 -9.72 -14.30 0.30
C LEU A 200 -11.13 -13.67 0.29
N PRO A 201 -11.92 -13.84 1.35
CA PRO A 201 -13.24 -13.26 1.45
C PRO A 201 -13.19 -11.72 1.48
N GLU A 202 -14.30 -11.06 1.19
CA GLU A 202 -14.38 -9.59 1.17
C GLU A 202 -13.95 -8.95 2.50
N GLY A 203 -14.24 -9.59 3.63
CA GLY A 203 -13.83 -9.13 4.95
C GLY A 203 -12.31 -9.04 5.09
N PHE A 204 -11.56 -10.03 4.58
CA PHE A 204 -10.10 -10.00 4.51
C PHE A 204 -9.59 -8.73 3.80
N PHE A 205 -10.17 -8.38 2.65
CA PHE A 205 -9.75 -7.18 1.91
C PHE A 205 -10.11 -5.89 2.65
N SER A 206 -11.25 -5.87 3.36
CA SER A 206 -11.66 -4.74 4.21
C SER A 206 -10.63 -4.48 5.32
N ASP A 207 -10.22 -5.52 6.04
CA ASP A 207 -9.26 -5.40 7.13
C ASP A 207 -7.85 -5.07 6.61
N CYS A 208 -7.44 -5.70 5.51
CA CYS A 208 -6.20 -5.36 4.82
C CYS A 208 -6.16 -3.88 4.42
N ALA A 209 -7.22 -3.38 3.76
CA ALA A 209 -7.32 -1.97 3.36
C ALA A 209 -7.29 -1.03 4.56
N LEU A 210 -7.98 -1.36 5.65
CA LEU A 210 -7.98 -0.57 6.89
C LEU A 210 -6.58 -0.53 7.53
N ARG A 211 -5.89 -1.67 7.64
CA ARG A 211 -4.52 -1.74 8.20
C ARG A 211 -3.53 -0.94 7.33
N ILE A 212 -3.65 -1.03 6.00
CA ILE A 212 -2.83 -0.24 5.07
C ILE A 212 -3.11 1.26 5.24
N ALA A 213 -4.39 1.67 5.29
CA ALA A 213 -4.77 3.06 5.47
C ALA A 213 -4.25 3.63 6.80
N ILE A 214 -4.37 2.91 7.90
CA ILE A 214 -3.85 3.31 9.21
C ILE A 214 -2.32 3.47 9.16
N THR A 215 -1.60 2.51 8.57
CA THR A 215 -0.13 2.54 8.46
C THR A 215 0.31 3.72 7.61
N PHE A 216 -0.35 3.95 6.47
CA PHE A 216 -0.10 5.08 5.58
C PHE A 216 -0.37 6.43 6.28
N VAL A 217 -1.52 6.59 6.93
CA VAL A 217 -1.86 7.83 7.64
C VAL A 217 -0.85 8.12 8.76
N ARG A 218 -0.45 7.11 9.54
CA ARG A 218 0.60 7.26 10.57
C ARG A 218 1.92 7.75 9.98
N ALA A 219 2.38 7.15 8.88
CA ALA A 219 3.59 7.58 8.20
C ALA A 219 3.47 9.00 7.66
N MET A 220 2.33 9.35 7.04
CA MET A 220 2.05 10.69 6.55
C MET A 220 2.03 11.74 7.67
N LEU A 221 1.47 11.43 8.84
CA LEU A 221 1.47 12.34 9.99
C LEU A 221 2.89 12.58 10.54
N VAL A 222 3.73 11.55 10.58
CA VAL A 222 5.15 11.71 10.96
C VAL A 222 5.88 12.62 9.97
N LEU A 223 5.76 12.36 8.67
CA LEU A 223 6.38 13.20 7.64
C LEU A 223 5.84 14.65 7.67
N LEU A 224 4.55 14.82 7.94
CA LEU A 224 3.93 16.13 8.08
C LEU A 224 4.48 16.88 9.30
N ALA A 225 4.64 16.21 10.43
CA ALA A 225 5.24 16.80 11.62
C ALA A 225 6.69 17.28 11.35
N VAL A 226 7.50 16.48 10.64
CA VAL A 226 8.85 16.85 10.21
C VAL A 226 8.81 18.07 9.29
N ALA A 227 7.92 18.07 8.28
CA ALA A 227 7.80 19.18 7.35
C ALA A 227 7.34 20.49 8.02
N ILE A 228 6.45 20.42 9.00
CA ILE A 228 6.01 21.56 9.82
C ILE A 228 7.16 22.05 10.71
N PHE A 229 7.88 21.15 11.37
CA PHE A 229 9.01 21.50 12.23
C PHE A 229 10.07 22.29 11.44
N GLU A 230 10.45 21.83 10.25
CA GLU A 230 11.36 22.55 9.35
C GLU A 230 10.87 23.97 9.00
N ARG A 231 9.57 24.19 8.97
CA ARG A 231 8.96 25.50 8.69
C ARG A 231 8.98 26.46 9.86
N ILE A 232 8.81 25.95 11.08
CA ILE A 232 8.75 26.78 12.30
C ILE A 232 10.14 27.02 12.91
N GLN A 233 11.11 26.14 12.71
CA GLN A 233 12.46 26.25 13.26
C GLN A 233 13.12 27.63 13.04
N PRO A 234 13.11 28.24 11.83
CA PRO A 234 13.68 29.57 11.61
C PRO A 234 12.93 30.67 12.39
N LEU A 235 11.63 30.54 12.57
CA LEU A 235 10.79 31.49 13.31
C LEU A 235 11.10 31.42 14.81
N LEU A 236 11.27 30.22 15.34
CA LEU A 236 11.67 29.99 16.74
C LEU A 236 13.08 30.55 17.02
N ALA A 237 14.02 30.37 16.07
CA ALA A 237 15.36 30.92 16.16
C ALA A 237 15.36 32.46 16.13
N ALA A 238 14.52 33.09 15.29
CA ALA A 238 14.37 34.53 15.18
C ALA A 238 13.65 35.18 16.35
N GLY A 239 12.66 34.47 16.95
CA GLY A 239 11.83 34.95 18.07
C GLY A 239 12.52 34.98 19.45
N GLY A 240 13.79 34.61 19.55
CA GLY A 240 14.58 34.81 20.78
C GLY A 240 14.33 33.81 21.93
N LEU A 241 13.47 32.78 21.78
CA LEU A 241 13.24 31.75 22.78
C LEU A 241 14.52 30.95 23.13
N TRP A 242 15.50 30.90 22.24
CA TRP A 242 16.79 30.23 22.49
C TRP A 242 17.88 31.13 23.08
N LYS A 243 17.66 32.44 23.23
CA LYS A 243 18.65 33.35 23.84
C LYS A 243 18.76 33.15 25.38
N HIS A 244 17.77 32.58 26.03
CA HIS A 244 17.79 32.37 27.48
C HIS A 244 18.40 31.02 27.91
N VAL A 245 18.40 29.99 27.05
CA VAL A 245 18.98 28.68 27.41
C VAL A 245 20.49 28.60 27.31
N ARG A 246 21.15 29.54 26.59
CA ARG A 246 22.62 29.63 26.47
C ARG A 246 23.29 30.51 27.52
N LYS A 247 22.54 31.08 28.45
CA LYS A 247 23.08 31.96 29.53
C LYS A 247 22.83 31.44 30.93
N SER A 248 22.30 30.26 31.10
CA SER A 248 22.26 29.46 32.30
C SER A 248 23.17 28.22 32.14
#